data_d9986f9a00b9122dc226a4fe5fc2cb3b
#
_entry.id   d9986f9a00b9122dc226a4fe5fc2cb3b
#
_cell.length_a   1.000
_cell.length_b   1.000
_cell.length_c   1.000
_cell.angle_alpha   90.00
_cell.angle_beta   90.00
_cell.angle_gamma   90.00
#
_symmetry.space_group_name_H-M   'P 1'
#
loop_
_entity.id
_entity.type
_entity.pdbx_description
1 polymer ?
#
loop_
_entity_poly.entity_id
_entity_poly.type
_entity_poly.pdbx_seq_one_letter_code
_entity_poly.pdbx_strand_id
1 'polypeptide(L)'
;LKESWRLIQSTDLKFVQEQTLEFCRNQVIKAAILDSVDLLEVGQYDEIKKMVDEAMKAGSERDLGHDYIVGIEERLTKSTRDTVKTGWDPIDDLMDGGLGSGELGVVVAPAGIGKTWCLQSMGASAVKQGLNVVHYTLELNQNYVGLRYDTIFSGVPTANIKFYQDDVKKKIDALKGTLLIKYFPTKSATVQTLAAHLSQIEIQGTKPDLILVDY
;
A
#
# COMPACT_ATOMS: atom_id res chain seq x y z
N LEU A 1 -20.09 -4.11 -47.28
CA LEU A 1 -19.11 -4.82 -46.43
C LEU A 1 -17.69 -4.22 -46.51
N LYS A 2 -17.13 -3.92 -47.70
CA LYS A 2 -15.78 -3.32 -47.85
C LYS A 2 -15.69 -1.87 -47.38
N GLU A 3 -16.76 -1.08 -47.46
CA GLU A 3 -16.81 0.29 -46.97
C GLU A 3 -16.96 0.36 -45.42
N SER A 4 -17.68 -0.58 -44.80
CA SER A 4 -17.85 -0.66 -43.36
C SER A 4 -16.52 -0.95 -42.61
N TRP A 5 -15.59 -1.66 -43.24
CA TRP A 5 -14.26 -1.94 -42.68
C TRP A 5 -13.32 -0.72 -42.68
N ARG A 6 -13.57 0.28 -43.53
CA ARG A 6 -12.76 1.52 -43.59
C ARG A 6 -13.14 2.55 -42.53
N LEU A 7 -14.29 2.37 -41.89
CA LEU A 7 -14.81 3.26 -40.85
C LEU A 7 -14.45 2.82 -39.42
N ILE A 8 -13.86 1.63 -39.23
CA ILE A 8 -13.40 1.16 -37.91
C ILE A 8 -12.12 1.92 -37.57
N GLN A 9 -12.24 2.86 -36.67
CA GLN A 9 -11.09 3.56 -36.10
C GLN A 9 -10.35 2.60 -35.15
N SER A 10 -9.04 2.76 -35.00
CA SER A 10 -8.21 1.95 -34.10
C SER A 10 -8.70 2.00 -32.65
N THR A 11 -9.39 3.05 -32.27
CA THR A 11 -10.06 3.26 -31.00
C THR A 11 -11.18 2.25 -30.76
N ASP A 12 -11.93 1.88 -31.79
CA ASP A 12 -13.03 0.91 -31.70
C ASP A 12 -12.52 -0.50 -31.47
N LEU A 13 -11.39 -0.85 -32.07
CA LEU A 13 -10.75 -2.16 -31.88
C LEU A 13 -10.27 -2.35 -30.43
N LYS A 14 -9.64 -1.32 -29.87
CA LYS A 14 -9.19 -1.34 -28.49
C LYS A 14 -10.37 -1.48 -27.52
N PHE A 15 -11.43 -0.71 -27.73
CA PHE A 15 -12.64 -0.80 -26.93
C PHE A 15 -13.29 -2.19 -27.01
N VAL A 16 -13.39 -2.78 -28.20
CA VAL A 16 -13.93 -4.14 -28.35
C VAL A 16 -13.06 -5.18 -27.68
N GLN A 17 -11.74 -5.04 -27.77
CA GLN A 17 -10.81 -5.93 -27.05
C GLN A 17 -10.98 -5.83 -25.55
N GLU A 18 -11.03 -4.62 -24.99
CA GLU A 18 -11.22 -4.37 -23.56
C GLU A 18 -12.56 -4.96 -23.07
N GLN A 19 -13.66 -4.71 -23.78
CA GLN A 19 -14.97 -5.25 -23.43
C GLN A 19 -15.02 -6.79 -23.53
N THR A 20 -14.34 -7.36 -24.51
CA THR A 20 -14.27 -8.82 -24.66
C THR A 20 -13.47 -9.45 -23.53
N LEU A 21 -12.33 -8.87 -23.15
CA LEU A 21 -11.51 -9.34 -22.02
C LEU A 21 -12.28 -9.23 -20.70
N GLU A 22 -12.96 -8.12 -20.48
CA GLU A 22 -13.79 -7.93 -19.28
C GLU A 22 -14.93 -8.96 -19.22
N PHE A 23 -15.62 -9.19 -20.35
CA PHE A 23 -16.65 -10.23 -20.43
C PHE A 23 -16.07 -11.63 -20.11
N CYS A 24 -14.96 -12.00 -20.72
CA CYS A 24 -14.31 -13.29 -20.46
C CYS A 24 -13.92 -13.43 -18.99
N ARG A 25 -13.33 -12.40 -18.39
CA ARG A 25 -12.97 -12.35 -16.98
C ARG A 25 -14.19 -12.56 -16.08
N ASN A 26 -15.27 -11.84 -16.34
CA ASN A 26 -16.51 -11.96 -15.59
C ASN A 26 -17.10 -13.38 -15.68
N GLN A 27 -17.03 -14.03 -16.84
CA GLN A 27 -17.50 -15.40 -17.02
C GLN A 27 -16.65 -16.42 -16.24
N VAL A 28 -15.31 -16.27 -16.25
CA VAL A 28 -14.40 -17.16 -15.50
C VAL A 28 -14.61 -17.00 -14.00
N ILE A 29 -14.72 -15.77 -13.49
CA ILE A 29 -14.99 -15.51 -12.07
C ILE A 29 -16.36 -16.08 -11.68
N LYS A 30 -17.38 -15.88 -12.50
CA LYS A 30 -18.73 -16.43 -12.25
C LYS A 30 -18.70 -17.95 -12.17
N ALA A 31 -18.00 -18.62 -13.08
CA ALA A 31 -17.85 -20.07 -13.07
C ALA A 31 -17.12 -20.53 -11.78
N ALA A 32 -16.00 -19.89 -11.42
CA ALA A 32 -15.26 -20.22 -10.21
C ALA A 32 -16.11 -20.06 -8.93
N ILE A 33 -16.93 -19.01 -8.86
CA ILE A 33 -17.85 -18.81 -7.72
C ILE A 33 -18.91 -19.92 -7.67
N LEU A 34 -19.49 -20.30 -8.80
CA LEU A 34 -20.49 -21.36 -8.85
C LEU A 34 -19.89 -22.72 -8.47
N ASP A 35 -18.70 -23.04 -9.00
CA ASP A 35 -18.00 -24.30 -8.71
C ASP A 35 -17.49 -24.36 -7.25
N SER A 36 -17.30 -23.21 -6.61
CA SER A 36 -16.90 -23.15 -5.20
C SER A 36 -18.02 -23.43 -4.21
N VAL A 37 -19.28 -23.48 -4.63
CA VAL A 37 -20.43 -23.73 -3.75
C VAL A 37 -20.33 -25.13 -3.13
N ASP A 38 -20.01 -26.14 -3.93
CA ASP A 38 -19.86 -27.52 -3.46
C ASP A 38 -18.69 -27.67 -2.46
N LEU A 39 -17.60 -26.93 -2.70
CA LEU A 39 -16.44 -26.89 -1.83
C LEU A 39 -16.73 -26.17 -0.50
N LEU A 40 -17.65 -25.20 -0.52
CA LEU A 40 -18.10 -24.48 0.68
C LEU A 40 -18.87 -25.42 1.63
N GLU A 41 -19.72 -26.30 1.08
CA GLU A 41 -20.48 -27.28 1.87
C GLU A 41 -19.56 -28.28 2.59
N VAL A 42 -18.39 -28.59 1.99
CA VAL A 42 -17.39 -29.54 2.54
C VAL A 42 -16.33 -28.81 3.39
N GLY A 43 -16.36 -27.48 3.48
CA GLY A 43 -15.44 -26.67 4.28
C GLY A 43 -14.01 -26.53 3.71
N GLN A 44 -13.83 -26.75 2.41
CA GLN A 44 -12.51 -26.68 1.73
C GLN A 44 -12.16 -25.24 1.32
N TYR A 45 -11.97 -24.36 2.30
CA TYR A 45 -11.74 -22.93 2.08
C TYR A 45 -10.45 -22.60 1.32
N ASP A 46 -9.40 -23.40 1.49
CA ASP A 46 -8.12 -23.17 0.81
C ASP A 46 -8.23 -23.45 -0.71
N GLU A 47 -9.01 -24.44 -1.11
CA GLU A 47 -9.28 -24.74 -2.52
C GLU A 47 -10.17 -23.67 -3.15
N ILE A 48 -11.18 -23.18 -2.43
CA ILE A 48 -12.01 -22.05 -2.87
C ILE A 48 -11.14 -20.83 -3.14
N LYS A 49 -10.28 -20.49 -2.19
CA LYS A 49 -9.36 -19.35 -2.34
C LYS A 49 -8.48 -19.51 -3.58
N LYS A 50 -7.86 -20.67 -3.76
CA LYS A 50 -7.01 -20.95 -4.93
C LYS A 50 -7.77 -20.81 -6.24
N MET A 51 -8.98 -21.36 -6.33
CA MET A 51 -9.83 -21.30 -7.51
C MET A 51 -10.22 -19.86 -7.86
N VAL A 52 -10.61 -19.06 -6.86
CA VAL A 52 -10.94 -17.64 -7.05
C VAL A 52 -9.70 -16.83 -7.45
N ASP A 53 -8.56 -17.05 -6.81
CA ASP A 53 -7.29 -16.38 -7.15
C ASP A 53 -6.85 -16.70 -8.61
N GLU A 54 -7.03 -17.94 -9.06
CA GLU A 54 -6.77 -18.34 -10.44
C GLU A 54 -7.76 -17.69 -11.43
N ALA A 55 -9.04 -17.64 -11.07
CA ALA A 55 -10.07 -16.96 -11.86
C ALA A 55 -9.82 -15.45 -11.99
N MET A 56 -9.34 -14.81 -10.92
CA MET A 56 -8.97 -13.40 -10.92
C MET A 56 -7.77 -13.09 -11.84
N LYS A 57 -6.87 -14.06 -12.03
CA LYS A 57 -5.74 -13.95 -12.96
C LYS A 57 -6.13 -14.21 -14.42
N ALA A 58 -7.26 -14.88 -14.66
CA ALA A 58 -7.78 -15.14 -16.00
C ALA A 58 -8.24 -13.81 -16.62
N GLY A 59 -7.78 -13.52 -17.83
CA GLY A 59 -8.10 -12.28 -18.54
C GLY A 59 -7.32 -11.04 -18.07
N SER A 60 -6.38 -11.18 -17.10
CA SER A 60 -5.36 -10.15 -16.94
C SER A 60 -4.54 -10.13 -18.23
N GLU A 61 -4.41 -8.95 -18.86
CA GLU A 61 -3.43 -8.77 -19.92
C GLU A 61 -2.13 -9.42 -19.44
N ARG A 62 -1.59 -10.32 -20.25
CA ARG A 62 -0.20 -10.74 -20.05
C ARG A 62 0.60 -9.48 -20.33
N ASP A 63 0.94 -8.76 -19.28
CA ASP A 63 1.89 -7.68 -19.39
C ASP A 63 3.20 -8.30 -19.92
N LEU A 64 3.38 -8.18 -21.22
CA LEU A 64 4.58 -8.66 -21.90
C LEU A 64 5.79 -7.76 -21.62
N GLY A 65 5.59 -6.76 -20.76
CA GLY A 65 6.57 -5.72 -20.49
C GLY A 65 6.45 -4.53 -21.44
N HIS A 66 7.25 -3.53 -21.16
CA HIS A 66 7.29 -2.28 -21.91
C HIS A 66 8.26 -2.39 -23.10
N ASP A 67 7.76 -2.15 -24.32
CA ASP A 67 8.64 -2.02 -25.48
C ASP A 67 9.48 -0.75 -25.35
N TYR A 68 10.80 -0.94 -25.15
CA TYR A 68 11.72 0.14 -24.88
C TYR A 68 11.77 1.18 -25.99
N ILE A 69 11.67 0.78 -27.28
CA ILE A 69 11.77 1.67 -28.42
C ILE A 69 10.46 2.41 -28.65
N VAL A 70 9.34 1.70 -28.66
CA VAL A 70 8.02 2.27 -28.92
C VAL A 70 7.54 3.19 -27.80
N GLY A 71 7.86 2.87 -26.55
CA GLY A 71 7.42 3.60 -25.36
C GLY A 71 8.24 4.85 -25.00
N ILE A 72 9.08 5.39 -25.89
CA ILE A 72 9.96 6.53 -25.57
C ILE A 72 9.19 7.80 -25.22
N GLU A 73 8.14 8.12 -25.95
CA GLU A 73 7.33 9.33 -25.71
C GLU A 73 6.62 9.27 -24.37
N GLU A 74 6.08 8.10 -24.01
CA GLU A 74 5.43 7.90 -22.72
C GLU A 74 6.42 8.07 -21.56
N ARG A 75 7.65 7.55 -21.67
CA ARG A 75 8.70 7.72 -20.66
C ARG A 75 9.17 9.16 -20.48
N LEU A 76 9.22 9.92 -21.58
CA LEU A 76 9.63 11.32 -21.53
C LEU A 76 8.53 12.24 -20.99
N THR A 77 7.26 11.85 -21.10
CA THR A 77 6.12 12.63 -20.61
C THR A 77 5.72 12.24 -19.17
N LYS A 78 5.88 10.98 -18.75
CA LYS A 78 5.66 10.54 -17.36
C LYS A 78 6.90 10.84 -16.51
N SER A 79 7.06 12.08 -16.10
CA SER A 79 8.21 12.49 -15.29
C SER A 79 7.94 12.52 -13.79
N THR A 80 6.77 12.15 -13.31
CA THR A 80 6.44 12.25 -11.89
C THR A 80 6.48 10.90 -11.20
N ARG A 81 7.57 10.67 -10.49
CA ARG A 81 7.69 9.65 -9.47
C ARG A 81 6.88 10.12 -8.27
N ASP A 82 5.79 9.43 -7.95
CA ASP A 82 5.04 9.69 -6.71
C ASP A 82 5.88 9.21 -5.53
N THR A 83 6.32 10.15 -4.71
CA THR A 83 7.24 9.87 -3.60
C THR A 83 6.68 10.26 -2.26
N VAL A 84 7.06 9.52 -1.24
CA VAL A 84 6.82 9.81 0.17
C VAL A 84 8.09 10.43 0.74
N LYS A 85 8.01 11.71 1.14
CA LYS A 85 9.16 12.40 1.75
C LYS A 85 9.48 11.84 3.14
N THR A 86 10.76 11.65 3.40
CA THR A 86 11.25 11.22 4.72
C THR A 86 11.08 12.30 5.78
N GLY A 87 11.05 13.55 5.37
CA GLY A 87 11.03 14.73 6.24
C GLY A 87 12.42 15.28 6.59
N TRP A 88 13.47 14.76 5.94
CA TRP A 88 14.82 15.29 5.98
C TRP A 88 15.23 15.73 4.58
N ASP A 89 15.20 17.03 4.34
CA ASP A 89 15.47 17.62 3.01
C ASP A 89 16.73 17.05 2.33
N PRO A 90 17.90 16.90 3.02
CA PRO A 90 19.09 16.35 2.36
C PRO A 90 18.93 14.89 1.91
N ILE A 91 18.09 14.09 2.59
CA ILE A 91 17.81 12.71 2.20
C ILE A 91 16.81 12.71 1.04
N ASP A 92 15.77 13.53 1.15
CA ASP A 92 14.74 13.66 0.12
C ASP A 92 15.33 14.16 -1.20
N ASP A 93 16.27 15.14 -1.14
CA ASP A 93 17.01 15.63 -2.31
C ASP A 93 17.87 14.53 -2.96
N LEU A 94 18.55 13.73 -2.12
CA LEU A 94 19.38 12.61 -2.60
C LEU A 94 18.56 11.49 -3.25
N MET A 95 17.32 11.33 -2.79
CA MET A 95 16.37 10.31 -3.25
C MET A 95 15.41 10.83 -4.34
N ASP A 96 15.67 12.00 -4.89
CA ASP A 96 14.80 12.64 -5.89
C ASP A 96 13.34 12.73 -5.43
N GLY A 97 13.16 13.29 -4.23
CA GLY A 97 11.86 13.56 -3.60
C GLY A 97 11.40 12.58 -2.52
N GLY A 98 12.19 11.56 -2.19
CA GLY A 98 11.87 10.58 -1.17
C GLY A 98 11.69 9.15 -1.67
N LEU A 99 11.00 8.31 -0.93
CA LEU A 99 10.77 6.90 -1.27
C LEU A 99 9.61 6.77 -2.28
N GLY A 100 9.88 6.18 -3.44
CA GLY A 100 8.89 5.98 -4.50
C GLY A 100 8.00 4.76 -4.28
N SER A 101 6.89 4.71 -5.03
CA SER A 101 5.98 3.57 -5.00
C SER A 101 6.70 2.28 -5.44
N GLY A 102 6.55 1.20 -4.66
CA GLY A 102 7.20 -0.08 -4.91
C GLY A 102 8.66 -0.15 -4.47
N GLU A 103 9.21 0.91 -3.88
CA GLU A 103 10.58 0.91 -3.38
C GLU A 103 10.68 0.48 -1.91
N LEU A 104 11.82 -0.07 -1.54
CA LEU A 104 12.15 -0.49 -0.19
C LEU A 104 13.28 0.37 0.37
N GLY A 105 12.99 1.10 1.46
CA GLY A 105 14.00 1.79 2.27
C GLY A 105 14.37 0.95 3.50
N VAL A 106 15.66 0.85 3.82
CA VAL A 106 16.14 0.11 4.99
C VAL A 106 17.00 1.02 5.86
N VAL A 107 16.61 1.17 7.13
CA VAL A 107 17.38 1.91 8.14
C VAL A 107 18.23 0.93 8.94
N VAL A 108 19.55 1.04 8.81
CA VAL A 108 20.51 0.17 9.49
C VAL A 108 21.33 0.98 10.50
N ALA A 109 21.32 0.54 11.76
CA ALA A 109 22.15 1.10 12.82
C ALA A 109 22.31 0.10 13.98
N PRO A 110 23.35 0.21 14.82
CA PRO A 110 23.47 -0.57 16.05
C PRO A 110 22.26 -0.39 16.98
N ALA A 111 22.13 -1.29 17.95
CA ALA A 111 21.09 -1.18 18.97
C ALA A 111 21.23 0.14 19.77
N GLY A 112 20.11 0.76 20.12
CA GLY A 112 20.08 1.97 20.95
C GLY A 112 20.36 3.30 20.22
N ILE A 113 20.71 3.28 18.94
CA ILE A 113 21.05 4.52 18.18
C ILE A 113 19.80 5.30 17.73
N GLY A 114 18.61 4.68 17.76
CA GLY A 114 17.37 5.40 17.44
C GLY A 114 16.70 4.97 16.14
N LYS A 115 16.91 3.74 15.63
CA LYS A 115 16.22 3.21 14.42
C LYS A 115 14.71 3.42 14.46
N THR A 116 14.08 3.00 15.58
CA THR A 116 12.64 3.17 15.79
C THR A 116 12.20 4.63 15.70
N TRP A 117 12.97 5.55 16.31
CA TRP A 117 12.69 6.99 16.22
C TRP A 117 12.81 7.52 14.79
N CYS A 118 13.79 7.01 14.04
CA CYS A 118 13.98 7.34 12.63
C CYS A 118 12.76 6.92 11.82
N LEU A 119 12.32 5.65 11.93
CA LEU A 119 11.12 5.14 11.27
C LEU A 119 9.86 5.93 11.66
N GLN A 120 9.70 6.23 12.95
CA GLN A 120 8.56 7.00 13.43
C GLN A 120 8.57 8.45 12.92
N SER A 121 9.73 9.07 12.78
CA SER A 121 9.87 10.40 12.19
C SER A 121 9.47 10.40 10.72
N MET A 122 9.87 9.39 9.95
CA MET A 122 9.45 9.21 8.55
C MET A 122 7.93 9.00 8.45
N GLY A 123 7.38 8.11 9.30
CA GLY A 123 5.94 7.90 9.36
C GLY A 123 5.16 9.16 9.72
N ALA A 124 5.66 9.93 10.69
CA ALA A 124 5.04 11.20 11.06
C ALA A 124 5.11 12.25 9.95
N SER A 125 6.20 12.28 9.19
CA SER A 125 6.34 13.12 8.00
C SER A 125 5.27 12.75 6.96
N ALA A 126 5.10 11.46 6.66
CA ALA A 126 4.09 10.99 5.73
C ALA A 126 2.65 11.35 6.17
N VAL A 127 2.31 11.15 7.46
CA VAL A 127 1.00 11.54 8.00
C VAL A 127 0.75 13.05 7.89
N LYS A 128 1.78 13.87 8.14
CA LYS A 128 1.68 15.35 7.97
C LYS A 128 1.46 15.75 6.50
N GLN A 129 1.95 14.96 5.56
CA GLN A 129 1.69 15.12 4.11
C GLN A 129 0.26 14.71 3.71
N GLY A 130 -0.52 14.11 4.60
CA GLY A 130 -1.87 13.64 4.33
C GLY A 130 -1.96 12.19 3.87
N LEU A 131 -0.88 11.41 4.03
CA LEU A 131 -0.79 10.03 3.58
C LEU A 131 -1.26 9.04 4.66
N ASN A 132 -1.67 7.86 4.23
CA ASN A 132 -2.10 6.76 5.08
C ASN A 132 -0.90 5.87 5.42
N VAL A 133 -0.55 5.78 6.68
CA VAL A 133 0.62 5.05 7.17
C VAL A 133 0.19 3.86 8.00
N VAL A 134 0.78 2.70 7.73
CA VAL A 134 0.67 1.51 8.58
C VAL A 134 2.04 1.23 9.21
N HIS A 135 2.10 1.24 10.54
CA HIS A 135 3.31 0.95 11.29
C HIS A 135 3.16 -0.39 12.03
N TYR A 136 3.88 -1.39 11.56
CA TYR A 136 4.03 -2.66 12.23
C TYR A 136 5.20 -2.59 13.21
N THR A 137 4.94 -2.87 14.48
CA THR A 137 5.98 -2.99 15.51
C THR A 137 6.05 -4.43 16.00
N LEU A 138 7.24 -5.02 15.94
CA LEU A 138 7.51 -6.40 16.37
C LEU A 138 8.26 -6.43 17.72
N GLU A 139 8.73 -5.28 18.18
CA GLU A 139 9.50 -5.15 19.41
C GLU A 139 8.71 -4.42 20.51
N LEU A 140 8.11 -3.29 20.19
CA LEU A 140 7.44 -2.40 21.15
C LEU A 140 5.92 -2.54 21.12
N ASN A 141 5.28 -2.44 22.28
CA ASN A 141 3.82 -2.36 22.36
C ASN A 141 3.29 -1.14 21.60
N GLN A 142 2.16 -1.31 20.91
CA GLN A 142 1.53 -0.28 20.06
C GLN A 142 1.22 1.02 20.82
N ASN A 143 0.83 0.96 22.10
CA ASN A 143 0.56 2.14 22.90
C ASN A 143 1.85 2.94 23.17
N TYR A 144 2.96 2.23 23.38
CA TYR A 144 4.25 2.88 23.59
C TYR A 144 4.78 3.54 22.30
N VAL A 145 4.57 2.89 21.17
CA VAL A 145 4.85 3.48 19.84
C VAL A 145 3.95 4.70 19.62
N GLY A 146 2.66 4.63 19.98
CA GLY A 146 1.72 5.75 19.93
C GLY A 146 2.20 6.96 20.72
N LEU A 147 2.61 6.79 21.99
CA LEU A 147 3.14 7.88 22.83
C LEU A 147 4.36 8.58 22.21
N ARG A 148 5.18 7.86 21.46
CA ARG A 148 6.32 8.47 20.75
C ARG A 148 5.83 9.30 19.56
N TYR A 149 4.82 8.84 18.83
CA TYR A 149 4.18 9.62 17.78
C TYR A 149 3.52 10.87 18.36
N ASP A 150 2.87 10.78 19.53
CA ASP A 150 2.31 11.95 20.21
C ASP A 150 3.39 13.00 20.49
N THR A 151 4.59 12.54 20.95
CA THR A 151 5.75 13.41 21.14
C THR A 151 6.21 14.07 19.82
N ILE A 152 6.28 13.31 18.72
CA ILE A 152 6.72 13.82 17.42
C ILE A 152 5.71 14.83 16.84
N PHE A 153 4.42 14.56 16.97
CA PHE A 153 3.38 15.44 16.45
C PHE A 153 3.19 16.70 17.31
N SER A 154 3.23 16.54 18.63
CA SER A 154 2.96 17.64 19.56
C SER A 154 4.19 18.47 19.90
N GLY A 155 5.38 17.88 19.86
CA GLY A 155 6.61 18.47 20.39
C GLY A 155 6.66 18.44 21.93
N VAL A 156 5.69 17.79 22.59
CA VAL A 156 5.66 17.64 24.05
C VAL A 156 6.45 16.39 24.44
N PRO A 157 7.44 16.47 25.34
CA PRO A 157 8.15 15.28 25.81
C PRO A 157 7.20 14.23 26.38
N THR A 158 7.47 12.94 26.11
CA THR A 158 6.62 11.81 26.55
C THR A 158 6.26 11.87 28.04
N ALA A 159 7.20 12.26 28.90
CA ALA A 159 6.98 12.39 30.35
C ALA A 159 5.92 13.44 30.72
N ASN A 160 5.73 14.44 29.87
CA ASN A 160 4.84 15.58 30.11
C ASN A 160 3.50 15.46 29.38
N ILE A 161 3.31 14.50 28.45
CA ILE A 161 2.09 14.37 27.65
C ILE A 161 0.83 14.39 28.49
N LYS A 162 0.84 13.69 29.63
CA LYS A 162 -0.31 13.62 30.55
C LYS A 162 -0.73 14.99 31.16
N PHE A 163 0.14 15.98 31.16
CA PHE A 163 -0.16 17.33 31.64
C PHE A 163 -0.61 18.28 30.52
N TYR A 164 -0.44 17.89 29.26
CA TYR A 164 -0.74 18.68 28.06
C TYR A 164 -1.69 17.95 27.12
N GLN A 165 -2.61 17.14 27.65
CA GLN A 165 -3.48 16.24 26.85
C GLN A 165 -4.30 17.01 25.82
N ASP A 166 -4.89 18.15 26.17
CA ASP A 166 -5.74 18.93 25.27
C ASP A 166 -4.94 19.52 24.10
N ASP A 167 -3.72 20.01 24.37
CA ASP A 167 -2.85 20.54 23.33
C ASP A 167 -2.35 19.42 22.38
N VAL A 168 -2.00 18.27 22.95
CA VAL A 168 -1.61 17.08 22.17
C VAL A 168 -2.76 16.64 21.29
N LYS A 169 -3.95 16.47 21.86
CA LYS A 169 -5.15 16.06 21.12
C LYS A 169 -5.47 17.04 19.98
N LYS A 170 -5.45 18.33 20.25
CA LYS A 170 -5.70 19.36 19.23
C LYS A 170 -4.73 19.26 18.04
N LYS A 171 -3.44 18.95 18.30
CA LYS A 171 -2.45 18.78 17.23
C LYS A 171 -2.64 17.49 16.45
N ILE A 172 -3.07 16.42 17.12
CA ILE A 172 -3.37 15.13 16.47
C ILE A 172 -4.64 15.24 15.62
N ASP A 173 -5.69 15.87 16.13
CA ASP A 173 -6.96 16.10 15.42
C ASP A 173 -6.77 16.98 14.16
N ALA A 174 -5.71 17.78 14.09
CA ALA A 174 -5.37 18.59 12.93
C ALA A 174 -4.58 17.84 11.83
N LEU A 175 -4.19 16.59 12.05
CA LEU A 175 -3.47 15.80 11.06
C LEU A 175 -4.39 15.45 9.88
N LYS A 176 -3.83 15.46 8.68
CA LYS A 176 -4.58 15.18 7.44
C LYS A 176 -4.54 13.72 7.02
N GLY A 177 -3.46 13.04 7.33
CA GLY A 177 -3.26 11.62 7.03
C GLY A 177 -3.70 10.73 8.17
N THR A 178 -3.62 9.43 7.96
CA THR A 178 -3.98 8.41 8.96
C THR A 178 -2.75 7.62 9.39
N LEU A 179 -2.77 7.14 10.64
CA LEU A 179 -1.72 6.29 11.18
C LEU A 179 -2.35 5.09 11.88
N LEU A 180 -2.10 3.90 11.35
CA LEU A 180 -2.48 2.65 11.99
C LEU A 180 -1.24 1.97 12.57
N ILE A 181 -1.21 1.74 13.89
CA ILE A 181 -0.14 1.05 14.58
C ILE A 181 -0.60 -0.35 14.96
N LYS A 182 0.11 -1.38 14.50
CA LYS A 182 -0.19 -2.76 14.82
C LYS A 182 1.02 -3.45 15.44
N TYR A 183 0.83 -3.96 16.65
CA TYR A 183 1.82 -4.79 17.33
C TYR A 183 1.61 -6.25 16.95
N PHE A 184 2.70 -6.91 16.59
CA PHE A 184 2.80 -8.37 16.52
C PHE A 184 3.91 -8.83 17.47
N PRO A 185 3.65 -9.78 18.36
CA PRO A 185 4.69 -10.33 19.21
C PRO A 185 5.85 -10.90 18.40
N THR A 186 7.05 -10.82 18.92
CA THR A 186 8.26 -11.34 18.27
C THR A 186 8.04 -12.79 17.82
N LYS A 187 8.42 -13.11 16.58
CA LYS A 187 8.25 -14.42 15.91
C LYS A 187 6.79 -14.85 15.63
N SER A 188 5.79 -13.98 15.84
CA SER A 188 4.38 -14.31 15.57
C SER A 188 3.89 -13.88 14.19
N ALA A 189 4.63 -13.01 13.50
CA ALA A 189 4.25 -12.51 12.19
C ALA A 189 5.24 -12.95 11.11
N THR A 190 4.68 -13.35 9.97
CA THR A 190 5.40 -13.58 8.72
C THR A 190 5.02 -12.49 7.70
N VAL A 191 5.71 -12.43 6.57
CA VAL A 191 5.33 -11.54 5.47
C VAL A 191 3.87 -11.78 5.05
N GLN A 192 3.43 -13.04 5.01
CA GLN A 192 2.05 -13.40 4.68
C GLN A 192 1.05 -12.87 5.72
N THR A 193 1.42 -12.88 7.02
CA THR A 193 0.60 -12.30 8.08
C THR A 193 0.42 -10.79 7.88
N LEU A 194 1.49 -10.08 7.53
CA LEU A 194 1.42 -8.64 7.24
C LEU A 194 0.58 -8.38 5.98
N ALA A 195 0.78 -9.16 4.92
CA ALA A 195 0.02 -9.04 3.68
C ALA A 195 -1.49 -9.27 3.91
N ALA A 196 -1.85 -10.30 4.67
CA ALA A 196 -3.25 -10.57 5.01
C ALA A 196 -3.88 -9.42 5.81
N HIS A 197 -3.13 -8.84 6.76
CA HIS A 197 -3.62 -7.69 7.53
C HIS A 197 -3.76 -6.44 6.65
N LEU A 198 -2.83 -6.19 5.72
CA LEU A 198 -2.94 -5.09 4.75
C LEU A 198 -4.19 -5.24 3.87
N SER A 199 -4.45 -6.44 3.35
CA SER A 199 -5.67 -6.72 2.59
C SER A 199 -6.95 -6.44 3.40
N GLN A 200 -6.96 -6.73 4.71
CA GLN A 200 -8.10 -6.41 5.58
C GLN A 200 -8.30 -4.89 5.73
N ILE A 201 -7.20 -4.12 5.84
CA ILE A 201 -7.26 -2.65 5.92
C ILE A 201 -7.82 -2.08 4.60
N GLU A 202 -7.37 -2.60 3.46
CA GLU A 202 -7.85 -2.17 2.14
C GLU A 202 -9.35 -2.47 1.94
N ILE A 203 -9.83 -3.64 2.38
CA ILE A 203 -11.27 -3.99 2.37
C ILE A 203 -12.08 -3.01 3.21
N GLN A 204 -11.50 -2.46 4.29
CA GLN A 204 -12.14 -1.43 5.13
C GLN A 204 -12.10 -0.03 4.51
N GLY A 205 -11.54 0.11 3.30
CA GLY A 205 -11.53 1.35 2.52
C GLY A 205 -10.29 2.23 2.72
N THR A 206 -9.28 1.76 3.45
CA THR A 206 -8.02 2.51 3.63
C THR A 206 -6.91 1.86 2.82
N LYS A 207 -6.41 2.55 1.80
CA LYS A 207 -5.22 2.12 1.05
C LYS A 207 -3.98 2.74 1.70
N PRO A 208 -3.03 1.93 2.20
CA PRO A 208 -1.78 2.45 2.73
C PRO A 208 -0.87 3.02 1.65
N ASP A 209 -0.30 4.21 1.91
CA ASP A 209 0.71 4.86 1.05
C ASP A 209 2.13 4.51 1.53
N LEU A 210 2.31 4.31 2.84
CA LEU A 210 3.58 3.92 3.44
C LEU A 210 3.39 2.80 4.47
N ILE A 211 4.23 1.80 4.39
CA ILE A 211 4.29 0.70 5.35
C ILE A 211 5.64 0.76 6.07
N LEU A 212 5.60 0.81 7.39
CA LEU A 212 6.77 0.75 8.25
C LEU A 212 6.80 -0.58 9.00
N VAL A 213 7.96 -1.21 9.09
CA VAL A 213 8.17 -2.44 9.86
C VAL A 213 9.37 -2.24 10.77
N ASP A 214 9.10 -2.17 12.08
CA ASP A 214 10.11 -2.01 13.12
C ASP A 214 10.38 -3.35 13.80
N TYR A 215 11.61 -3.84 13.57
CA TYR A 215 12.05 -5.17 13.98
C TYR A 215 13.35 -5.10 14.80
#